data_2191a531898418628c23c7629aeca8d4
#
_entry.id   2191a531898418628c23c7629aeca8d4
#
_cell.length_a   1.000
_cell.length_b   1.000
_cell.length_c   1.000
_cell.angle_alpha   90.00
_cell.angle_beta   90.00
_cell.angle_gamma   90.00
#
_symmetry.space_group_name_H-M   'P 1'
#
loop_
_entity.id
_entity.type
_entity.pdbx_description
1 polymer ?
#
loop_
_entity_poly.entity_id
_entity_poly.type
_entity_poly.pdbx_seq_one_letter_code
_entity_poly.pdbx_strand_id
1 'polypeptide(L)'
;TQEIINFEELSQDVLTIIEQRAKDRGIQMQFRSKKEGLRYPFIYGSPVHMRQIFLNIYGNCIKYNRIGGKIITVLDYTEVVDGITTYEWTITDTGIGMSKEYLKHIFEPFSQERNDSGSTQQGIGLGMSIVKGLIEKMGGTIKIKSEEGIGSTFIIRISFKLASAPDTVKKTAAQMDISGLNLLLVEDNELNAEIAKTLLSDEGANLTVAEDGLQAVRMFQRNRKVILTQF
;
A
#
# COMPACT_ATOMS: atom_id res chain seq x y z
N THR A 1 -14.09 -9.79 -2.10
CA THR A 1 -14.39 -9.93 -3.55
C THR A 1 -13.09 -10.17 -4.28
N GLN A 2 -13.04 -11.17 -5.18
CA GLN A 2 -11.91 -11.35 -6.09
C GLN A 2 -12.25 -10.59 -7.36
N GLU A 3 -11.32 -9.76 -7.83
CA GLU A 3 -11.43 -8.97 -9.04
C GLU A 3 -10.17 -9.11 -9.88
N ILE A 4 -10.20 -8.71 -11.13
CA ILE A 4 -9.01 -8.69 -11.97
C ILE A 4 -8.15 -7.51 -11.54
N ILE A 5 -6.93 -7.80 -11.18
CA ILE A 5 -5.93 -6.80 -10.75
C ILE A 5 -4.90 -6.67 -11.87
N ASN A 6 -4.61 -5.45 -12.30
CA ASN A 6 -3.35 -5.14 -12.95
C ASN A 6 -2.29 -5.00 -11.85
N PHE A 7 -1.45 -6.01 -11.74
CA PHE A 7 -0.46 -6.08 -10.67
C PHE A 7 0.63 -4.99 -10.79
N GLU A 8 0.93 -4.57 -12.00
CA GLU A 8 1.92 -3.51 -12.25
C GLU A 8 1.40 -2.16 -11.73
N GLU A 9 0.16 -1.79 -12.07
CA GLU A 9 -0.48 -0.58 -11.56
C GLU A 9 -0.60 -0.59 -10.03
N LEU A 10 -1.08 -1.70 -9.46
CA LEU A 10 -1.19 -1.85 -8.01
C LEU A 10 0.16 -1.68 -7.31
N SER A 11 1.22 -2.25 -7.89
CA SER A 11 2.57 -2.14 -7.34
C SER A 11 3.07 -0.71 -7.40
N GLN A 12 2.82 -0.01 -8.49
CA GLN A 12 3.23 1.38 -8.68
C GLN A 12 2.53 2.30 -7.67
N ASP A 13 1.22 2.14 -7.45
CA ASP A 13 0.45 2.89 -6.44
C ASP A 13 1.06 2.75 -5.05
N VAL A 14 1.33 1.49 -4.65
CA VAL A 14 1.91 1.21 -3.34
C VAL A 14 3.31 1.79 -3.21
N LEU A 15 4.16 1.60 -4.24
CA LEU A 15 5.54 2.09 -4.23
C LEU A 15 5.60 3.60 -4.15
N THR A 16 4.76 4.32 -4.86
CA THR A 16 4.71 5.79 -4.82
C THR A 16 4.51 6.31 -3.39
N ILE A 17 3.53 5.73 -2.66
CA ILE A 17 3.26 6.13 -1.27
C ILE A 17 4.44 5.81 -0.35
N ILE A 18 5.05 4.64 -0.54
CA ILE A 18 6.11 4.15 0.35
C ILE A 18 7.41 4.88 0.12
N GLU A 19 7.78 5.14 -1.15
CA GLU A 19 9.00 5.86 -1.52
C GLU A 19 9.02 7.26 -0.94
N GLN A 20 7.90 7.97 -0.98
CA GLN A 20 7.79 9.28 -0.36
C GLN A 20 8.05 9.21 1.15
N ARG A 21 7.39 8.28 1.86
CA ARG A 21 7.59 8.08 3.30
C ARG A 21 9.02 7.67 3.67
N ALA A 22 9.65 6.84 2.85
CA ALA A 22 11.04 6.42 3.04
C ALA A 22 11.99 7.59 2.86
N LYS A 23 11.78 8.41 1.82
CA LYS A 23 12.55 9.62 1.53
C LYS A 23 12.49 10.62 2.68
N ASP A 24 11.31 10.85 3.24
CA ASP A 24 11.10 11.79 4.37
C ASP A 24 11.87 11.35 5.62
N ARG A 25 12.20 10.06 5.73
CA ARG A 25 13.03 9.49 6.82
C ARG A 25 14.48 9.23 6.43
N GLY A 26 14.91 9.66 5.24
CA GLY A 26 16.27 9.45 4.75
C GLY A 26 16.61 7.97 4.51
N ILE A 27 15.62 7.13 4.16
CA ILE A 27 15.78 5.71 3.89
C ILE A 27 15.85 5.49 2.39
N GLN A 28 16.82 4.71 1.92
CA GLN A 28 16.97 4.36 0.51
C GLN A 28 16.13 3.13 0.18
N MET A 29 15.34 3.22 -0.90
CA MET A 29 14.59 2.08 -1.41
C MET A 29 15.22 1.55 -2.69
N GLN A 30 15.24 0.22 -2.83
CA GLN A 30 15.68 -0.49 -4.03
C GLN A 30 14.67 -1.58 -4.36
N PHE A 31 14.23 -1.59 -5.62
CA PHE A 31 13.37 -2.64 -6.14
C PHE A 31 14.10 -3.42 -7.22
N ARG A 32 14.07 -4.75 -7.14
CA ARG A 32 14.69 -5.66 -8.10
C ARG A 32 13.71 -6.76 -8.47
N SER A 33 13.70 -7.15 -9.74
CA SER A 33 13.05 -8.38 -10.18
C SER A 33 14.12 -9.41 -10.51
N LYS A 34 13.92 -10.67 -10.15
CA LYS A 34 14.82 -11.76 -10.56
C LYS A 34 14.65 -12.12 -12.03
N LYS A 35 13.52 -11.81 -12.62
CA LYS A 35 13.20 -12.06 -14.03
C LYS A 35 12.92 -10.74 -14.74
N GLU A 36 13.24 -10.68 -16.03
CA GLU A 36 12.94 -9.51 -16.84
C GLU A 36 11.44 -9.35 -17.03
N GLY A 37 10.93 -8.19 -16.60
CA GLY A 37 9.53 -7.81 -16.72
C GLY A 37 8.57 -8.61 -15.87
N LEU A 38 7.33 -8.16 -15.82
CA LEU A 38 6.22 -8.87 -15.20
C LEU A 38 5.48 -9.66 -16.28
N ARG A 39 5.81 -10.96 -16.43
CA ARG A 39 5.26 -11.81 -17.50
C ARG A 39 3.74 -12.00 -17.38
N TYR A 40 3.19 -11.87 -16.19
CA TYR A 40 1.78 -12.13 -15.89
C TYR A 40 1.16 -10.97 -15.10
N PRO A 41 0.90 -9.83 -15.77
CA PRO A 41 0.46 -8.62 -15.05
C PRO A 41 -0.99 -8.69 -14.56
N PHE A 42 -1.84 -9.54 -15.16
CA PHE A 42 -3.25 -9.65 -14.79
C PHE A 42 -3.52 -10.90 -13.97
N ILE A 43 -4.04 -10.72 -12.76
CA ILE A 43 -4.31 -11.77 -11.78
C ILE A 43 -5.68 -11.57 -11.14
N TYR A 44 -6.30 -12.66 -10.65
CA TYR A 44 -7.46 -12.56 -9.77
C TYR A 44 -7.02 -12.40 -8.32
N GLY A 45 -7.51 -11.36 -7.64
CA GLY A 45 -7.16 -11.10 -6.25
C GLY A 45 -8.00 -10.01 -5.61
N SER A 46 -7.56 -9.53 -4.46
CA SER A 46 -8.13 -8.39 -3.77
C SER A 46 -7.10 -7.25 -3.68
N PRO A 47 -7.28 -6.17 -4.45
CA PRO A 47 -6.33 -5.05 -4.42
C PRO A 47 -6.25 -4.41 -3.04
N VAL A 48 -7.36 -4.34 -2.32
CA VAL A 48 -7.41 -3.80 -0.95
C VAL A 48 -6.55 -4.63 0.01
N HIS A 49 -6.65 -5.97 -0.04
CA HIS A 49 -5.84 -6.82 0.81
C HIS A 49 -4.35 -6.71 0.46
N MET A 50 -4.01 -6.67 -0.83
CA MET A 50 -2.63 -6.53 -1.28
C MET A 50 -2.02 -5.19 -0.82
N ARG A 51 -2.74 -4.08 -1.03
CA ARG A 51 -2.30 -2.77 -0.52
C ARG A 51 -2.07 -2.79 0.98
N GLN A 52 -3.01 -3.33 1.75
CA GLN A 52 -2.91 -3.39 3.20
C GLN A 52 -1.73 -4.23 3.68
N ILE A 53 -1.45 -5.38 3.06
CA ILE A 53 -0.28 -6.22 3.35
C ILE A 53 1.00 -5.40 3.16
N PHE A 54 1.19 -4.81 1.99
CA PHE A 54 2.43 -4.11 1.67
C PHE A 54 2.60 -2.82 2.46
N LEU A 55 1.55 -2.02 2.63
CA LEU A 55 1.62 -0.80 3.44
C LEU A 55 1.98 -1.10 4.90
N ASN A 56 1.48 -2.19 5.50
CA ASN A 56 1.87 -2.58 6.85
C ASN A 56 3.34 -3.04 6.94
N ILE A 57 3.80 -3.87 6.00
CA ILE A 57 5.18 -4.38 6.02
C ILE A 57 6.17 -3.26 5.77
N TYR A 58 6.00 -2.48 4.70
CA TYR A 58 6.89 -1.36 4.41
C TYR A 58 6.81 -0.27 5.49
N GLY A 59 5.61 -0.02 6.02
CA GLY A 59 5.43 0.88 7.16
C GLY A 59 6.29 0.48 8.35
N ASN A 60 6.38 -0.82 8.66
CA ASN A 60 7.26 -1.34 9.69
C ASN A 60 8.75 -1.21 9.30
N CYS A 61 9.12 -1.58 8.06
CA CYS A 61 10.49 -1.43 7.57
C CYS A 61 10.97 0.02 7.61
N ILE A 62 10.08 1.00 7.40
CA ILE A 62 10.40 2.43 7.49
C ILE A 62 10.45 2.88 8.94
N LYS A 63 9.44 2.49 9.75
CA LYS A 63 9.30 2.92 11.14
C LYS A 63 10.48 2.49 12.01
N TYR A 64 10.93 1.25 11.82
CA TYR A 64 11.98 0.63 12.62
C TYR A 64 13.36 0.64 11.94
N ASN A 65 13.51 1.42 10.87
CA ASN A 65 14.81 1.61 10.22
C ASN A 65 15.64 2.72 10.87
N ARG A 66 16.89 2.78 10.47
CA ARG A 66 17.86 3.83 10.85
C ARG A 66 17.87 4.92 9.78
N ILE A 67 18.20 6.13 10.15
CA ILE A 67 18.49 7.22 9.19
C ILE A 67 19.67 6.76 8.30
N GLY A 68 19.54 6.92 7.00
CA GLY A 68 20.51 6.42 6.01
C GLY A 68 20.43 4.92 5.74
N GLY A 69 19.47 4.22 6.36
CA GLY A 69 19.22 2.81 6.12
C GLY A 69 18.63 2.51 4.75
N LYS A 70 18.40 1.21 4.50
CA LYS A 70 17.93 0.72 3.19
C LYS A 70 16.74 -0.22 3.36
N ILE A 71 15.89 -0.27 2.33
CA ILE A 71 14.88 -1.30 2.12
C ILE A 71 15.08 -1.85 0.71
N ILE A 72 15.31 -3.15 0.62
CA ILE A 72 15.54 -3.84 -0.65
C ILE A 72 14.40 -4.83 -0.85
N THR A 73 13.68 -4.69 -1.94
CA THR A 73 12.64 -5.64 -2.35
C THR A 73 13.11 -6.42 -3.57
N VAL A 74 13.00 -7.72 -3.49
CA VAL A 74 13.24 -8.64 -4.61
C VAL A 74 11.93 -9.35 -4.91
N LEU A 75 11.45 -9.21 -6.15
CA LEU A 75 10.30 -9.93 -6.67
C LEU A 75 10.77 -11.14 -7.49
N ASP A 76 10.15 -12.28 -7.24
CA ASP A 76 10.27 -13.49 -8.05
C ASP A 76 8.87 -14.07 -8.32
N TYR A 77 8.74 -14.90 -9.36
CA TYR A 77 7.50 -15.60 -9.65
C TYR A 77 7.77 -16.95 -10.33
N THR A 78 6.86 -17.91 -10.14
CA THR A 78 6.95 -19.22 -10.79
C THR A 78 6.41 -19.17 -12.20
N GLU A 79 6.80 -20.14 -13.04
CA GLU A 79 6.08 -20.41 -14.27
C GLU A 79 4.63 -20.84 -13.95
N VAL A 80 3.76 -20.60 -14.92
CA VAL A 80 2.33 -20.91 -14.78
C VAL A 80 2.12 -22.42 -14.88
N VAL A 81 1.41 -22.96 -13.88
CA VAL A 81 0.91 -24.35 -13.91
C VAL A 81 -0.58 -24.29 -13.63
N ASP A 82 -1.38 -24.89 -14.50
CA ASP A 82 -2.85 -24.93 -14.42
C ASP A 82 -3.50 -23.53 -14.26
N GLY A 83 -2.94 -22.53 -14.93
CA GLY A 83 -3.42 -21.15 -14.87
C GLY A 83 -3.11 -20.43 -13.55
N ILE A 84 -2.20 -20.96 -12.73
CA ILE A 84 -1.77 -20.38 -11.45
C ILE A 84 -0.29 -20.03 -11.53
N THR A 85 0.08 -18.86 -11.01
CA THR A 85 1.46 -18.46 -10.75
C THR A 85 1.63 -18.10 -9.28
N THR A 86 2.80 -18.30 -8.73
CA THR A 86 3.13 -17.90 -7.35
C THR A 86 4.13 -16.77 -7.39
N TYR A 87 3.77 -15.65 -6.79
CA TYR A 87 4.67 -14.54 -6.55
C TYR A 87 5.35 -14.69 -5.18
N GLU A 88 6.64 -14.38 -5.15
CA GLU A 88 7.44 -14.31 -3.92
C GLU A 88 8.08 -12.93 -3.81
N TRP A 89 7.77 -12.23 -2.73
CA TRP A 89 8.42 -10.98 -2.35
C TRP A 89 9.37 -11.24 -1.22
N THR A 90 10.63 -10.85 -1.39
CA THR A 90 11.62 -10.78 -0.32
C THR A 90 11.90 -9.32 -0.03
N ILE A 91 11.42 -8.82 1.10
CA ILE A 91 11.58 -7.43 1.55
C ILE A 91 12.56 -7.43 2.71
N THR A 92 13.73 -6.80 2.52
CA THR A 92 14.81 -6.75 3.53
C THR A 92 15.05 -5.30 3.93
N ASP A 93 15.03 -5.01 5.21
CA ASP A 93 15.44 -3.73 5.79
C ASP A 93 16.75 -3.85 6.58
N THR A 94 17.42 -2.72 6.76
CA THR A 94 18.63 -2.58 7.59
C THR A 94 18.33 -1.90 8.92
N GLY A 95 17.14 -2.13 9.45
CA GLY A 95 16.65 -1.51 10.67
C GLY A 95 17.28 -2.04 11.94
N ILE A 96 16.59 -1.84 13.04
CA ILE A 96 17.04 -2.29 14.37
C ILE A 96 16.96 -3.82 14.53
N GLY A 97 16.23 -4.52 13.66
CA GLY A 97 15.94 -5.94 13.80
C GLY A 97 15.00 -6.23 14.96
N MET A 98 14.87 -7.51 15.29
CA MET A 98 13.98 -8.02 16.33
C MET A 98 14.66 -9.14 17.13
N SER A 99 14.36 -9.21 18.41
CA SER A 99 14.84 -10.27 19.29
C SER A 99 14.22 -11.64 18.91
N LYS A 100 14.93 -12.72 19.21
CA LYS A 100 14.41 -14.09 19.00
C LYS A 100 13.14 -14.35 19.78
N GLU A 101 12.98 -13.69 20.92
CA GLU A 101 11.80 -13.84 21.76
C GLU A 101 10.61 -13.13 21.13
N TYR A 102 10.77 -11.88 20.69
CA TYR A 102 9.70 -11.15 20.03
C TYR A 102 9.25 -11.80 18.73
N LEU A 103 10.18 -12.37 17.96
CA LEU A 103 9.84 -13.09 16.71
C LEU A 103 8.83 -14.23 16.90
N LYS A 104 8.78 -14.87 18.08
CA LYS A 104 7.78 -15.90 18.37
C LYS A 104 6.36 -15.35 18.47
N HIS A 105 6.23 -14.08 18.83
CA HIS A 105 4.98 -13.42 19.15
C HIS A 105 4.59 -12.32 18.15
N ILE A 106 5.40 -12.05 17.12
CA ILE A 106 5.22 -10.93 16.18
C ILE A 106 3.85 -10.93 15.48
N PHE A 107 3.24 -12.09 15.32
CA PHE A 107 1.92 -12.23 14.70
C PHE A 107 0.77 -12.24 15.70
N GLU A 108 1.03 -12.16 16.99
CA GLU A 108 0.01 -12.06 18.01
C GLU A 108 -0.57 -10.64 18.04
N PRO A 109 -1.90 -10.48 18.15
CA PRO A 109 -2.51 -9.17 18.30
C PRO A 109 -1.93 -8.43 19.51
N PHE A 110 -1.72 -7.11 19.37
CA PHE A 110 -1.18 -6.22 20.41
C PHE A 110 0.26 -6.53 20.82
N SER A 111 0.96 -7.41 20.09
CA SER A 111 2.36 -7.69 20.36
C SER A 111 3.24 -6.49 19.97
N GLN A 112 4.09 -6.07 20.89
CA GLN A 112 5.07 -4.99 20.71
C GLN A 112 6.38 -5.37 21.40
N GLU A 113 7.49 -5.13 20.74
CA GLU A 113 8.80 -5.24 21.38
C GLU A 113 9.01 -4.03 22.29
N ARG A 114 9.20 -4.28 23.58
CA ARG A 114 9.53 -3.22 24.54
C ARG A 114 11.00 -2.83 24.34
N ASN A 115 11.22 -1.73 23.66
CA ASN A 115 12.55 -1.11 23.64
C ASN A 115 12.63 -0.08 24.76
N ASP A 116 13.60 -0.22 25.64
CA ASP A 116 13.89 0.71 26.77
C ASP A 116 14.28 2.13 26.31
N SER A 117 14.45 2.35 25.04
CA SER A 117 14.82 3.62 24.43
C SER A 117 13.62 4.48 24.07
N GLY A 118 12.71 4.77 25.00
CA GLY A 118 11.79 5.93 25.02
C GLY A 118 11.19 6.45 23.71
N SER A 119 11.11 5.66 22.64
CA SER A 119 10.56 6.10 21.37
C SER A 119 9.03 6.17 21.44
N THR A 120 8.51 7.39 21.39
CA THR A 120 7.08 7.76 21.45
C THR A 120 6.22 7.28 20.28
N GLN A 121 6.74 6.47 19.36
CA GLN A 121 6.00 5.96 18.20
C GLN A 121 5.44 4.54 18.45
N GLN A 122 4.64 4.40 19.49
CA GLN A 122 3.88 3.17 19.73
C GLN A 122 2.76 3.01 18.68
N GLY A 123 2.84 1.94 17.87
CA GLY A 123 1.69 1.46 17.11
C GLY A 123 0.82 0.57 18.00
N ILE A 124 -0.40 0.26 17.60
CA ILE A 124 -1.33 -0.57 18.38
C ILE A 124 -0.90 -2.06 18.44
N GLY A 125 0.10 -2.48 17.64
CA GLY A 125 0.55 -3.89 17.59
C GLY A 125 -0.36 -4.82 16.77
N LEU A 126 -1.22 -4.27 15.91
CA LEU A 126 -2.14 -5.06 15.07
C LEU A 126 -1.65 -5.31 13.65
N GLY A 127 -0.65 -4.54 13.17
CA GLY A 127 -0.25 -4.57 11.75
C GLY A 127 0.18 -5.96 11.27
N MET A 128 1.02 -6.66 12.02
CA MET A 128 1.55 -7.96 11.58
C MET A 128 0.55 -9.10 11.74
N SER A 129 -0.35 -9.06 12.74
CA SER A 129 -1.44 -10.02 12.86
C SER A 129 -2.44 -9.91 11.70
N ILE A 130 -2.74 -8.66 11.28
CA ILE A 130 -3.57 -8.38 10.10
C ILE A 130 -2.88 -8.92 8.83
N VAL A 131 -1.58 -8.63 8.64
CA VAL A 131 -0.80 -9.12 7.51
C VAL A 131 -0.87 -10.64 7.41
N LYS A 132 -0.62 -11.36 8.52
CA LYS A 132 -0.69 -12.81 8.55
C LYS A 132 -2.08 -13.31 8.16
N GLY A 133 -3.14 -12.78 8.77
CA GLY A 133 -4.52 -13.19 8.49
C GLY A 133 -4.93 -12.94 7.04
N LEU A 134 -4.51 -11.81 6.44
CA LEU A 134 -4.79 -11.52 5.03
C LEU A 134 -4.05 -12.46 4.08
N ILE A 135 -2.76 -12.73 4.34
CA ILE A 135 -1.95 -13.66 3.52
C ILE A 135 -2.53 -15.07 3.60
N GLU A 136 -2.87 -15.56 4.79
CA GLU A 136 -3.49 -16.87 4.99
C GLU A 136 -4.85 -16.97 4.28
N LYS A 137 -5.68 -15.93 4.37
CA LYS A 137 -6.96 -15.83 3.64
C LYS A 137 -6.79 -15.89 2.13
N MET A 138 -5.64 -15.42 1.61
CA MET A 138 -5.28 -15.49 0.20
C MET A 138 -4.57 -16.81 -0.17
N GLY A 139 -4.48 -17.79 0.75
CA GLY A 139 -3.81 -19.07 0.53
C GLY A 139 -2.28 -18.96 0.46
N GLY A 140 -1.71 -17.85 0.94
CA GLY A 140 -0.29 -17.59 0.92
C GLY A 140 0.43 -17.93 2.23
N THR A 141 1.71 -17.62 2.27
CA THR A 141 2.57 -17.80 3.44
C THR A 141 3.46 -16.59 3.64
N ILE A 142 3.78 -16.30 4.92
CA ILE A 142 4.78 -15.31 5.31
C ILE A 142 5.80 -15.94 6.24
N LYS A 143 7.09 -15.67 5.99
CA LYS A 143 8.20 -16.02 6.87
C LYS A 143 9.00 -14.77 7.18
N ILE A 144 9.49 -14.67 8.41
CA ILE A 144 10.30 -13.54 8.86
C ILE A 144 11.63 -14.09 9.39
N LYS A 145 12.72 -13.44 8.98
CA LYS A 145 14.05 -13.62 9.55
C LYS A 145 14.50 -12.27 10.06
N SER A 146 14.99 -12.20 11.28
CA SER A 146 15.46 -10.94 11.84
C SER A 146 16.56 -11.19 12.86
N GLU A 147 17.45 -10.23 12.99
CA GLU A 147 18.54 -10.23 13.98
C GLU A 147 18.68 -8.80 14.51
N GLU A 148 18.72 -8.69 15.86
CA GLU A 148 18.90 -7.40 16.53
C GLU A 148 20.16 -6.70 16.06
N GLY A 149 20.03 -5.43 15.77
CA GLY A 149 21.13 -4.60 15.28
C GLY A 149 21.47 -4.76 13.80
N ILE A 150 20.89 -5.73 13.08
CA ILE A 150 21.15 -5.99 11.65
C ILE A 150 19.99 -5.57 10.77
N GLY A 151 18.75 -6.00 11.10
CA GLY A 151 17.54 -5.72 10.34
C GLY A 151 16.62 -6.93 10.21
N SER A 152 15.65 -6.82 9.31
CA SER A 152 14.62 -7.85 9.12
C SER A 152 14.44 -8.20 7.64
N THR A 153 14.03 -9.44 7.38
CA THR A 153 13.66 -9.93 6.05
C THR A 153 12.30 -10.61 6.11
N PHE A 154 11.36 -10.10 5.34
CA PHE A 154 10.02 -10.63 5.17
C PHE A 154 9.95 -11.38 3.83
N ILE A 155 9.55 -12.65 3.85
CA ILE A 155 9.40 -13.49 2.67
C ILE A 155 7.93 -13.86 2.56
N ILE A 156 7.26 -13.34 1.52
CA ILE A 156 5.83 -13.49 1.28
C ILE A 156 5.64 -14.31 0.01
N ARG A 157 4.80 -15.34 0.04
CA ARG A 157 4.45 -16.14 -1.12
C ARG A 157 2.94 -16.21 -1.25
N ILE A 158 2.41 -15.82 -2.39
CA ILE A 158 0.97 -15.89 -2.69
C ILE A 158 0.79 -16.42 -4.09
N SER A 159 -0.10 -17.40 -4.24
CA SER A 159 -0.48 -17.96 -5.53
C SER A 159 -1.72 -17.25 -6.06
N PHE A 160 -1.68 -16.90 -7.34
CA PHE A 160 -2.77 -16.21 -8.02
C PHE A 160 -3.19 -16.97 -9.26
N LYS A 161 -4.49 -17.06 -9.47
CA LYS A 161 -5.05 -17.46 -10.75
C LYS A 161 -4.82 -16.33 -11.75
N LEU A 162 -4.32 -16.68 -12.94
CA LEU A 162 -4.15 -15.71 -13.99
C LEU A 162 -5.52 -15.23 -14.51
N ALA A 163 -5.58 -13.94 -14.77
CA ALA A 163 -6.65 -13.34 -15.55
C ALA A 163 -6.14 -13.07 -16.97
N SER A 164 -7.00 -13.20 -17.94
CA SER A 164 -6.74 -12.61 -19.26
C SER A 164 -6.68 -11.09 -19.06
N ALA A 165 -5.81 -10.41 -19.82
CA ALA A 165 -5.96 -8.97 -19.97
C ALA A 165 -7.46 -8.71 -20.19
N PRO A 166 -8.10 -7.84 -19.39
CA PRO A 166 -9.46 -7.50 -19.70
C PRO A 166 -9.45 -7.16 -21.17
N ASP A 167 -10.33 -7.84 -21.97
CA ASP A 167 -10.55 -7.37 -23.32
C ASP A 167 -10.59 -5.87 -23.13
N THR A 168 -9.65 -5.18 -23.74
CA THR A 168 -9.77 -3.76 -23.90
C THR A 168 -11.03 -3.54 -24.75
N VAL A 169 -12.21 -3.80 -24.18
CA VAL A 169 -13.13 -2.71 -24.16
C VAL A 169 -12.18 -1.58 -23.81
N LYS A 170 -11.79 -0.82 -24.84
CA LYS A 170 -11.61 0.60 -24.63
C LYS A 170 -12.77 0.95 -23.69
N LYS A 171 -12.55 0.87 -22.35
CA LYS A 171 -12.90 1.99 -21.57
C LYS A 171 -12.00 3.05 -22.27
N THR A 172 -12.56 3.59 -23.30
CA THR A 172 -12.91 4.97 -23.14
C THR A 172 -13.33 4.96 -21.69
N ALA A 173 -12.36 5.20 -20.75
CA ALA A 173 -12.65 6.16 -19.75
C ALA A 173 -13.40 7.16 -20.61
N ALA A 174 -14.74 7.05 -20.62
CA ALA A 174 -15.48 8.23 -20.81
C ALA A 174 -14.75 9.07 -19.80
N GLN A 175 -13.73 9.81 -20.26
CA GLN A 175 -13.23 10.97 -19.55
C GLN A 175 -14.55 11.62 -19.27
N MET A 176 -15.06 11.36 -18.07
CA MET A 176 -16.21 12.11 -17.62
C MET A 176 -15.61 13.48 -17.67
N ASP A 177 -15.96 14.19 -18.73
CA ASP A 177 -15.56 15.57 -18.87
C ASP A 177 -16.10 16.25 -17.62
N ILE A 178 -15.22 16.38 -16.63
CA ILE A 178 -15.52 17.04 -15.36
C ILE A 178 -15.33 18.55 -15.50
N SER A 179 -14.96 19.01 -16.70
CA SER A 179 -14.77 20.41 -17.01
C SER A 179 -16.03 21.20 -16.71
N GLY A 180 -15.88 22.23 -15.88
CA GLY A 180 -16.99 23.08 -15.44
C GLY A 180 -17.89 22.48 -14.38
N LEU A 181 -17.67 21.25 -13.91
CA LEU A 181 -18.40 20.69 -12.76
C LEU A 181 -17.97 21.39 -11.46
N ASN A 182 -18.93 21.66 -10.60
CA ASN A 182 -18.67 22.15 -9.26
C ASN A 182 -18.60 20.95 -8.30
N LEU A 183 -17.42 20.66 -7.80
CA LEU A 183 -17.16 19.55 -6.89
C LEU A 183 -16.93 20.07 -5.47
N LEU A 184 -17.46 19.36 -4.48
CA LEU A 184 -17.18 19.57 -3.07
C LEU A 184 -16.31 18.43 -2.57
N LEU A 185 -15.03 18.71 -2.37
CA LEU A 185 -14.05 17.80 -1.81
C LEU A 185 -14.10 17.86 -0.28
N VAL A 186 -14.24 16.72 0.39
CA VAL A 186 -14.19 16.61 1.85
C VAL A 186 -12.93 15.86 2.23
N GLU A 187 -11.95 16.56 2.80
CA GLU A 187 -10.65 16.00 3.16
C GLU A 187 -10.09 16.78 4.36
N ASP A 188 -9.76 16.08 5.43
CA ASP A 188 -9.23 16.65 6.68
C ASP A 188 -7.70 16.83 6.67
N ASN A 189 -7.03 16.22 5.71
CA ASN A 189 -5.59 16.36 5.52
C ASN A 189 -5.29 17.42 4.46
N GLU A 190 -4.68 18.53 4.84
CA GLU A 190 -4.38 19.66 3.99
C GLU A 190 -3.56 19.27 2.73
N LEU A 191 -2.58 18.37 2.88
CA LEU A 191 -1.75 17.90 1.77
C LEU A 191 -2.57 17.06 0.76
N ASN A 192 -3.41 16.16 1.26
CA ASN A 192 -4.29 15.36 0.41
C ASN A 192 -5.30 16.27 -0.33
N ALA A 193 -5.85 17.25 0.38
CA ALA A 193 -6.77 18.23 -0.21
C ALA A 193 -6.08 19.03 -1.34
N GLU A 194 -4.83 19.43 -1.16
CA GLU A 194 -4.07 20.18 -2.17
C GLU A 194 -3.77 19.33 -3.41
N ILE A 195 -3.37 18.06 -3.20
CA ILE A 195 -3.12 17.10 -4.29
C ILE A 195 -4.42 16.87 -5.10
N ALA A 196 -5.52 16.55 -4.41
CA ALA A 196 -6.80 16.31 -5.07
C ALA A 196 -7.30 17.54 -5.80
N LYS A 197 -7.14 18.72 -5.20
CA LYS A 197 -7.49 20.00 -5.82
C LYS A 197 -6.72 20.23 -7.11
N THR A 198 -5.42 20.01 -7.10
CA THR A 198 -4.57 20.15 -8.29
C THR A 198 -5.02 19.21 -9.40
N LEU A 199 -5.14 17.91 -9.11
CA LEU A 199 -5.52 16.90 -10.10
C LEU A 199 -6.89 17.18 -10.75
N LEU A 200 -7.90 17.48 -9.94
CA LEU A 200 -9.26 17.71 -10.44
C LEU A 200 -9.41 19.07 -11.12
N SER A 201 -8.64 20.09 -10.71
CA SER A 201 -8.63 21.40 -11.38
C SER A 201 -7.93 21.35 -12.73
N ASP A 202 -6.88 20.55 -12.87
CA ASP A 202 -6.20 20.33 -14.15
C ASP A 202 -7.12 19.66 -15.18
N GLU A 203 -8.08 18.85 -14.72
CA GLU A 203 -9.17 18.26 -15.53
C GLU A 203 -10.35 19.25 -15.75
N GLY A 204 -10.22 20.50 -15.32
CA GLY A 204 -11.18 21.57 -15.57
C GLY A 204 -12.35 21.67 -14.59
N ALA A 205 -12.34 20.96 -13.46
CA ALA A 205 -13.38 21.06 -12.44
C ALA A 205 -13.18 22.29 -11.55
N ASN A 206 -14.32 22.85 -11.06
CA ASN A 206 -14.32 23.89 -10.02
C ASN A 206 -14.44 23.22 -8.65
N LEU A 207 -13.41 23.36 -7.80
CA LEU A 207 -13.40 22.72 -6.49
C LEU A 207 -13.68 23.71 -5.36
N THR A 208 -14.48 23.21 -4.40
CA THR A 208 -14.61 23.77 -3.06
C THR A 208 -14.16 22.71 -2.08
N VAL A 209 -13.29 23.04 -1.12
CA VAL A 209 -12.77 22.11 -0.13
C VAL A 209 -13.48 22.34 1.20
N ALA A 210 -13.87 21.24 1.86
CA ALA A 210 -14.36 21.22 3.23
C ALA A 210 -13.38 20.37 4.07
N GLU A 211 -12.95 20.88 5.20
CA GLU A 211 -11.96 20.25 6.08
C GLU A 211 -12.58 19.16 6.98
N ASP A 212 -13.92 19.17 7.10
CA ASP A 212 -14.66 18.17 7.86
C ASP A 212 -16.08 17.97 7.32
N GLY A 213 -16.73 16.89 7.79
CA GLY A 213 -18.09 16.55 7.38
C GLY A 213 -19.13 17.59 7.78
N LEU A 214 -18.94 18.36 8.87
CA LEU A 214 -19.87 19.38 9.31
C LEU A 214 -19.80 20.60 8.39
N GLN A 215 -18.59 20.99 7.99
CA GLN A 215 -18.36 22.04 7.01
C GLN A 215 -18.93 21.63 5.64
N ALA A 216 -18.73 20.39 5.23
CA ALA A 216 -19.26 19.83 3.99
C ALA A 216 -20.79 19.93 3.93
N VAL A 217 -21.48 19.51 4.99
CA VAL A 217 -22.95 19.59 5.07
C VAL A 217 -23.44 21.04 4.97
N ARG A 218 -22.81 21.98 5.66
CA ARG A 218 -23.15 23.40 5.61
C ARG A 218 -22.95 23.99 4.20
N MET A 219 -21.85 23.64 3.53
CA MET A 219 -21.55 24.10 2.17
C MET A 219 -22.54 23.51 1.16
N PHE A 220 -22.82 22.21 1.27
CA PHE A 220 -23.80 21.53 0.40
C PHE A 220 -25.21 22.08 0.55
N GLN A 221 -25.65 22.42 1.76
CA GLN A 221 -26.96 23.04 2.00
C GLN A 221 -27.09 24.44 1.36
N ARG A 222 -25.94 25.16 1.30
CA ARG A 222 -25.93 26.52 0.68
C ARG A 222 -25.85 26.46 -0.85
N ASN A 223 -25.27 25.42 -1.41
CA ASN A 223 -25.10 25.27 -2.85
C ASN A 223 -25.40 23.83 -3.30
N ARG A 224 -26.67 23.55 -3.60
CA ARG A 224 -27.14 22.21 -4.04
C ARG A 224 -26.69 21.81 -5.47
N LYS A 225 -25.89 22.63 -6.15
CA LYS A 225 -25.32 22.32 -7.49
C LYS A 225 -23.93 21.73 -7.43
N VAL A 226 -23.46 21.33 -6.27
CA VAL A 226 -22.15 20.65 -6.11
C VAL A 226 -22.32 19.15 -6.02
N ILE A 227 -21.36 18.41 -6.60
CA ILE A 227 -21.28 16.96 -6.49
C ILE A 227 -20.31 16.65 -5.34
N LEU A 228 -20.73 15.82 -4.39
CA LEU A 228 -19.90 15.39 -3.27
C LEU A 228 -18.89 14.34 -3.74
N THR A 229 -17.63 14.56 -3.43
CA THR A 229 -16.57 13.56 -3.63
C THR A 229 -15.72 13.47 -2.36
N GLN A 230 -15.20 12.28 -2.07
CA GLN A 230 -14.27 11.99 -0.98
C GLN A 230 -13.05 11.30 -1.57
N PHE A 231 -11.87 11.70 -1.15
CA PHE A 231 -10.59 11.14 -1.60
C PHE A 231 -10.06 10.10 -0.64
#